data_570a4353be70ca22f5e4772f32e4eba9
#
_entry.id   570a4353be70ca22f5e4772f32e4eba9
#
_cell.length_a   1.000
_cell.length_b   1.000
_cell.length_c   1.000
_cell.angle_alpha   90.00
_cell.angle_beta   90.00
_cell.angle_gamma   90.00
#
_symmetry.space_group_name_H-M   'P 1'
#
loop_
_entity.id
_entity.type
_entity.pdbx_description
1 polymer ?
#
loop_
_entity_poly.entity_id
_entity_poly.type
_entity_poly.pdbx_seq_one_letter_code
_entity_poly.pdbx_strand_id
1 'polypeptide(L)'
;MKKITISALILSLFVSTFAIANEVNIFNARHYKADAELYGKFTAATGIKVNLINGKSGALEKRMIEEGADSAADLYITADAGRCGAFQAKGMTESGLVSSTIKSQVPKSFRTTHWVGVAKRARIIYYSPERVTGAELSGMTYEGLADPKWKGRLVIRASS
;
A
#
# COMPACT_ATOMS: atom_id res chain seq x y z
N MET A 1 57.57 -51.11 -21.49
CA MET A 1 56.36 -51.04 -20.65
C MET A 1 56.19 -49.59 -20.22
N LYS A 2 55.31 -48.81 -20.87
CA LYS A 2 55.07 -47.40 -20.57
C LYS A 2 53.87 -47.29 -19.58
N LYS A 3 54.11 -46.75 -18.41
CA LYS A 3 53.06 -46.44 -17.43
C LYS A 3 52.33 -45.19 -17.83
N ILE A 4 51.07 -45.27 -18.17
CA ILE A 4 50.20 -44.15 -18.45
C ILE A 4 49.61 -43.67 -17.09
N THR A 5 50.05 -42.50 -16.65
CA THR A 5 49.49 -41.83 -15.47
C THR A 5 48.26 -41.02 -15.91
N ILE A 6 47.07 -41.45 -15.52
CA ILE A 6 45.82 -40.74 -15.77
C ILE A 6 45.71 -39.68 -14.67
N SER A 7 46.00 -38.41 -15.02
CA SER A 7 45.66 -37.26 -14.16
C SER A 7 44.17 -36.96 -14.28
N ALA A 8 43.45 -37.30 -13.24
CA ALA A 8 42.04 -36.92 -13.11
C ALA A 8 41.95 -35.42 -12.82
N LEU A 9 41.57 -34.65 -13.84
CA LEU A 9 41.25 -33.23 -13.73
C LEU A 9 39.85 -33.10 -13.08
N ILE A 10 39.81 -32.85 -11.78
CA ILE A 10 38.57 -32.55 -11.07
C ILE A 10 38.19 -31.11 -11.44
N LEU A 11 37.29 -30.97 -12.42
CA LEU A 11 36.65 -29.73 -12.77
C LEU A 11 35.56 -29.45 -11.72
N SER A 12 35.94 -28.73 -10.66
CA SER A 12 34.96 -28.24 -9.68
C SER A 12 34.07 -27.19 -10.35
N LEU A 13 32.86 -27.60 -10.73
CA LEU A 13 31.78 -26.68 -11.12
C LEU A 13 31.43 -25.81 -9.88
N PHE A 14 31.98 -24.61 -9.86
CA PHE A 14 31.45 -23.55 -9.01
C PHE A 14 30.05 -23.19 -9.56
N VAL A 15 29.02 -23.85 -9.05
CA VAL A 15 27.63 -23.36 -9.21
C VAL A 15 27.50 -22.12 -8.34
N SER A 16 27.79 -20.96 -8.93
CA SER A 16 27.44 -19.68 -8.34
C SER A 16 25.92 -19.62 -8.26
N THR A 17 25.35 -20.01 -7.13
CA THR A 17 23.97 -19.67 -6.81
C THR A 17 23.91 -18.15 -6.74
N PHE A 18 23.45 -17.51 -7.81
CA PHE A 18 22.98 -16.14 -7.74
C PHE A 18 21.86 -16.14 -6.70
N ALA A 19 22.17 -15.72 -5.49
CA ALA A 19 21.15 -15.33 -4.54
C ALA A 19 20.42 -14.16 -5.19
N ILE A 20 19.29 -14.42 -5.83
CA ILE A 20 18.36 -13.37 -6.20
C ILE A 20 18.03 -12.74 -4.85
N ALA A 21 18.49 -11.54 -4.62
CA ALA A 21 18.14 -10.78 -3.43
C ALA A 21 16.63 -10.60 -3.51
N ASN A 22 15.89 -11.44 -2.78
CA ASN A 22 14.45 -11.32 -2.70
C ASN A 22 14.15 -10.02 -1.97
N GLU A 23 13.78 -9.01 -2.72
CA GLU A 23 13.37 -7.72 -2.17
C GLU A 23 12.08 -7.26 -2.83
N VAL A 24 11.33 -6.44 -2.12
CA VAL A 24 10.12 -5.79 -2.59
C VAL A 24 10.23 -4.29 -2.38
N ASN A 25 9.99 -3.53 -3.45
CA ASN A 25 10.04 -2.07 -3.46
C ASN A 25 8.63 -1.51 -3.29
N ILE A 26 8.39 -0.84 -2.17
CA ILE A 26 7.09 -0.26 -1.84
C ILE A 26 7.15 1.25 -2.01
N PHE A 27 6.39 1.78 -2.96
CA PHE A 27 6.12 3.21 -3.06
C PHE A 27 5.03 3.55 -2.03
N ASN A 28 5.44 4.24 -0.96
CA ASN A 28 4.64 4.39 0.24
C ASN A 28 4.23 5.85 0.48
N ALA A 29 2.95 6.12 0.35
CA ALA A 29 2.35 7.43 0.67
C ALA A 29 1.73 7.47 2.07
N ARG A 30 1.96 6.45 2.90
CA ARG A 30 1.54 6.41 4.30
C ARG A 30 2.70 6.81 5.21
N HIS A 31 2.37 7.36 6.38
CA HIS A 31 3.37 7.89 7.31
C HIS A 31 3.18 7.36 8.75
N TYR A 32 2.70 6.12 8.88
CA TYR A 32 2.48 5.52 10.19
C TYR A 32 3.72 4.77 10.67
N LYS A 33 4.20 5.11 11.87
CA LYS A 33 5.36 4.44 12.48
C LYS A 33 5.14 2.94 12.68
N ALA A 34 3.91 2.52 12.95
CA ALA A 34 3.53 1.12 13.10
C ALA A 34 3.77 0.26 11.84
N ASP A 35 3.76 0.88 10.65
CA ASP A 35 4.00 0.16 9.40
C ASP A 35 5.44 -0.40 9.35
N ALA A 36 6.42 0.28 9.93
CA ALA A 36 7.81 -0.18 9.97
C ALA A 36 7.98 -1.52 10.74
N GLU A 37 7.25 -1.68 11.85
CA GLU A 37 7.25 -2.94 12.61
C GLU A 37 6.63 -4.08 11.80
N LEU A 38 5.55 -3.79 11.05
CA LEU A 38 4.89 -4.76 10.19
C LEU A 38 5.83 -5.26 9.09
N TYR A 39 6.55 -4.36 8.43
CA TYR A 39 7.54 -4.73 7.40
C TYR A 39 8.72 -5.52 7.97
N GLY A 40 9.17 -5.18 9.19
CA GLY A 40 10.18 -5.94 9.90
C GLY A 40 9.74 -7.39 10.20
N LYS A 41 8.50 -7.58 10.64
CA LYS A 41 7.91 -8.93 10.86
C LYS A 41 7.81 -9.71 9.55
N PHE A 42 7.44 -9.07 8.46
CA PHE A 42 7.39 -9.70 7.14
C PHE A 42 8.78 -10.17 6.71
N THR A 43 9.79 -9.31 6.79
CA THR A 43 11.17 -9.68 6.44
C THR A 43 11.68 -10.82 7.32
N ALA A 44 11.41 -10.79 8.64
CA ALA A 44 11.82 -11.85 9.55
C ALA A 44 11.15 -13.20 9.23
N ALA A 45 9.90 -13.19 8.78
CA ALA A 45 9.15 -14.40 8.46
C ALA A 45 9.48 -14.98 7.07
N THR A 46 9.90 -14.16 6.11
CA THR A 46 10.02 -14.56 4.71
C THR A 46 11.45 -14.51 4.17
N GLY A 47 12.35 -13.79 4.83
CA GLY A 47 13.68 -13.45 4.30
C GLY A 47 13.64 -12.37 3.20
N ILE A 48 12.47 -11.89 2.79
CA ILE A 48 12.32 -10.87 1.74
C ILE A 48 12.56 -9.49 2.35
N LYS A 49 13.50 -8.74 1.79
CA LYS A 49 13.80 -7.38 2.21
C LYS A 49 12.73 -6.41 1.70
N VAL A 50 12.27 -5.51 2.56
CA VAL A 50 11.35 -4.44 2.17
C VAL A 50 12.11 -3.13 1.99
N ASN A 51 12.08 -2.57 0.80
CA ASN A 51 12.62 -1.26 0.47
C ASN A 51 11.46 -0.26 0.39
N LEU A 52 11.50 0.79 1.22
CA LEU A 52 10.46 1.82 1.25
C LEU A 52 10.90 3.08 0.53
N ILE A 53 10.17 3.46 -0.51
CA ILE A 53 10.28 4.74 -1.18
C ILE A 53 9.13 5.63 -0.70
N ASN A 54 9.41 6.45 0.30
CA ASN A 54 8.39 7.29 0.91
C ASN A 54 8.19 8.61 0.14
N GLY A 55 6.94 9.05 -0.01
CA GLY A 55 6.64 10.31 -0.69
C GLY A 55 5.17 10.72 -0.59
N LYS A 56 4.86 11.90 -1.12
CA LYS A 56 3.48 12.34 -1.29
C LYS A 56 2.84 11.51 -2.42
N SER A 57 1.58 11.12 -2.25
CA SER A 57 0.85 10.30 -3.24
C SER A 57 1.00 10.83 -4.68
N GLY A 58 0.75 12.12 -4.90
CA GLY A 58 0.84 12.69 -6.25
C GLY A 58 2.25 12.66 -6.86
N ALA A 59 3.30 12.78 -6.05
CA ALA A 59 4.68 12.70 -6.53
C ALA A 59 5.06 11.26 -6.90
N LEU A 60 4.69 10.29 -6.06
CA LEU A 60 4.93 8.87 -6.34
C LEU A 60 4.13 8.40 -7.55
N GLU A 61 2.88 8.83 -7.67
CA GLU A 61 2.02 8.52 -8.82
C GLU A 61 2.59 9.07 -10.12
N LYS A 62 3.02 10.34 -10.11
CA LYS A 62 3.65 10.97 -11.28
C LYS A 62 4.88 10.18 -11.69
N ARG A 63 5.75 9.84 -10.75
CA ARG A 63 6.95 9.04 -10.99
C ARG A 63 6.63 7.68 -11.63
N MET A 64 5.69 6.92 -11.05
CA MET A 64 5.28 5.62 -11.61
C MET A 64 4.72 5.75 -13.03
N ILE A 65 3.95 6.82 -13.31
CA ILE A 65 3.43 7.09 -14.66
C ILE A 65 4.55 7.39 -15.64
N GLU A 66 5.54 8.18 -15.24
CA GLU A 66 6.69 8.54 -16.08
C GLU A 66 7.64 7.36 -16.32
N GLU A 67 7.84 6.51 -15.33
CA GLU A 67 8.66 5.29 -15.44
C GLU A 67 7.93 4.18 -16.23
N GLY A 68 6.61 4.15 -16.21
CA GLY A 68 5.80 3.15 -16.92
C GLY A 68 6.15 1.71 -16.55
N ALA A 69 6.46 0.89 -17.54
CA ALA A 69 6.84 -0.51 -17.35
C ALA A 69 8.22 -0.70 -16.67
N ASP A 70 9.06 0.32 -16.68
CA ASP A 70 10.40 0.31 -16.07
C ASP A 70 10.35 0.78 -14.60
N SER A 71 9.16 1.02 -14.05
CA SER A 71 9.02 1.45 -12.65
C SER A 71 9.57 0.41 -11.70
N ALA A 72 10.38 0.86 -10.74
CA ALA A 72 10.89 0.01 -9.68
C ALA A 72 9.83 -0.34 -8.62
N ALA A 73 8.60 0.16 -8.73
CA ALA A 73 7.55 -0.06 -7.74
C ALA A 73 6.91 -1.45 -7.91
N ASP A 74 7.14 -2.36 -6.98
CA ASP A 74 6.42 -3.63 -6.90
C ASP A 74 5.03 -3.44 -6.25
N LEU A 75 4.95 -2.56 -5.25
CA LEU A 75 3.72 -2.23 -4.55
C LEU A 75 3.56 -0.71 -4.39
N TYR A 76 2.33 -0.24 -4.52
CA TYR A 76 1.97 1.12 -4.16
C TYR A 76 0.99 1.14 -3.00
N ILE A 77 1.35 1.83 -1.91
CA ILE A 77 0.50 1.99 -0.73
C ILE A 77 0.07 3.44 -0.60
N THR A 78 -1.23 3.67 -0.65
CA THR A 78 -1.84 4.99 -0.53
C THR A 78 -2.96 5.00 0.50
N ALA A 79 -3.39 6.18 0.92
CA ALA A 79 -4.44 6.36 1.92
C ALA A 79 -5.87 6.37 1.34
N ASP A 80 -6.02 6.30 0.02
CA ASP A 80 -7.30 6.48 -0.66
C ASP A 80 -7.53 5.42 -1.74
N ALA A 81 -8.62 4.67 -1.62
CA ALA A 81 -9.01 3.65 -2.60
C ALA A 81 -9.32 4.23 -4.00
N GLY A 82 -9.78 5.48 -4.07
CA GLY A 82 -10.01 6.16 -5.35
C GLY A 82 -8.74 6.29 -6.19
N ARG A 83 -7.59 6.49 -5.55
CA ARG A 83 -6.28 6.50 -6.21
C ARG A 83 -5.92 5.13 -6.79
N CYS A 84 -6.15 4.06 -6.02
CA CYS A 84 -5.95 2.70 -6.52
C CYS A 84 -6.84 2.39 -7.73
N GLY A 85 -8.12 2.80 -7.66
CA GLY A 85 -9.05 2.67 -8.78
C GLY A 85 -8.63 3.46 -10.02
N ALA A 86 -8.06 4.65 -9.85
CA ALA A 86 -7.53 5.45 -10.95
C ALA A 86 -6.32 4.78 -11.63
N PHE A 87 -5.43 4.13 -10.88
CA PHE A 87 -4.32 3.34 -11.42
C PHE A 87 -4.81 2.10 -12.17
N GLN A 88 -5.78 1.40 -11.60
CA GLN A 88 -6.44 0.28 -12.26
C GLN A 88 -7.07 0.70 -13.60
N ALA A 89 -7.80 1.82 -13.63
CA ALA A 89 -8.42 2.34 -14.85
C ALA A 89 -7.40 2.71 -15.95
N LYS A 90 -6.17 3.03 -15.57
CA LYS A 90 -5.06 3.30 -16.49
C LYS A 90 -4.28 2.05 -16.91
N GLY A 91 -4.67 0.86 -16.45
CA GLY A 91 -3.95 -0.38 -16.73
C GLY A 91 -2.56 -0.49 -16.07
N MET A 92 -2.33 0.27 -15.00
CA MET A 92 -1.03 0.34 -14.31
C MET A 92 -0.92 -0.63 -13.13
N THR A 93 -1.81 -1.58 -13.03
CA THR A 93 -1.82 -2.57 -11.94
C THR A 93 -2.07 -3.97 -12.50
N GLU A 94 -1.31 -4.94 -12.00
CA GLU A 94 -1.52 -6.34 -12.29
C GLU A 94 -2.80 -6.85 -11.63
N SER A 95 -3.43 -7.85 -12.23
CA SER A 95 -4.64 -8.50 -11.73
C SER A 95 -4.35 -9.89 -11.16
N GLY A 96 -5.28 -10.39 -10.36
CA GLY A 96 -5.23 -11.77 -9.88
C GLY A 96 -4.35 -12.02 -8.66
N LEU A 97 -3.63 -11.01 -8.17
CA LEU A 97 -2.65 -11.14 -7.07
C LEU A 97 -3.27 -11.24 -5.66
N VAL A 98 -4.58 -11.05 -5.54
CA VAL A 98 -5.27 -11.12 -4.24
C VAL A 98 -5.53 -12.58 -3.86
N SER A 99 -4.81 -13.07 -2.86
CA SER A 99 -4.90 -14.47 -2.38
C SER A 99 -6.30 -14.84 -1.85
N SER A 100 -6.58 -16.15 -1.76
CA SER A 100 -7.81 -16.66 -1.14
C SER A 100 -7.95 -16.23 0.32
N THR A 101 -6.86 -16.19 1.07
CA THR A 101 -6.81 -15.71 2.47
C THR A 101 -7.24 -14.24 2.57
N ILE A 102 -6.72 -13.38 1.71
CA ILE A 102 -7.13 -11.97 1.68
C ILE A 102 -8.61 -11.87 1.28
N LYS A 103 -9.05 -12.66 0.29
CA LYS A 103 -10.44 -12.66 -0.16
C LYS A 103 -11.43 -13.06 0.94
N SER A 104 -11.03 -13.94 1.87
CA SER A 104 -11.87 -14.34 2.99
C SER A 104 -11.94 -13.27 4.10
N GLN A 105 -10.89 -12.49 4.27
CA GLN A 105 -10.78 -11.49 5.36
C GLN A 105 -11.24 -10.09 4.96
N VAL A 106 -11.12 -9.72 3.69
CA VAL A 106 -11.46 -8.37 3.22
C VAL A 106 -12.77 -8.40 2.44
N PRO A 107 -13.81 -7.65 2.86
CA PRO A 107 -15.09 -7.58 2.13
C PRO A 107 -14.92 -7.12 0.68
N LYS A 108 -15.78 -7.59 -0.21
CA LYS A 108 -15.75 -7.26 -1.65
C LYS A 108 -15.75 -5.76 -1.93
N SER A 109 -16.43 -4.96 -1.09
CA SER A 109 -16.49 -3.50 -1.21
C SER A 109 -15.14 -2.80 -0.98
N PHE A 110 -14.16 -3.50 -0.39
CA PHE A 110 -12.83 -2.95 -0.08
C PHE A 110 -11.70 -3.63 -0.86
N ARG A 111 -12.00 -4.31 -1.94
CA ARG A 111 -11.01 -4.94 -2.83
C ARG A 111 -11.53 -5.11 -4.25
N THR A 112 -10.60 -5.19 -5.19
CA THR A 112 -10.83 -5.67 -6.55
C THR A 112 -9.88 -6.84 -6.83
N THR A 113 -9.68 -7.21 -8.08
CA THR A 113 -8.61 -8.13 -8.50
C THR A 113 -7.25 -7.43 -8.56
N HIS A 114 -7.20 -6.10 -8.47
CA HIS A 114 -6.00 -5.26 -8.65
C HIS A 114 -5.52 -4.59 -7.37
N TRP A 115 -6.37 -4.39 -6.40
CA TRP A 115 -6.00 -3.73 -5.14
C TRP A 115 -6.82 -4.25 -3.96
N VAL A 116 -6.33 -4.02 -2.76
CA VAL A 116 -6.97 -4.41 -1.50
C VAL A 116 -6.83 -3.31 -0.46
N GLY A 117 -7.92 -3.04 0.25
CA GLY A 117 -7.93 -2.15 1.40
C GLY A 117 -7.39 -2.86 2.64
N VAL A 118 -6.25 -2.42 3.15
CA VAL A 118 -5.61 -3.00 4.34
C VAL A 118 -6.05 -2.34 5.65
N ALA A 119 -6.70 -1.17 5.57
CA ALA A 119 -7.27 -0.48 6.72
C ALA A 119 -8.46 0.39 6.27
N LYS A 120 -9.42 0.56 7.16
CA LYS A 120 -10.51 1.53 6.95
C LYS A 120 -10.53 2.54 8.09
N ARG A 121 -11.00 3.75 7.78
CA ARG A 121 -11.23 4.81 8.76
C ARG A 121 -12.57 5.48 8.47
N ALA A 122 -13.23 5.93 9.52
CA ALA A 122 -14.42 6.75 9.40
C ALA A 122 -14.02 8.23 9.48
N ARG A 123 -14.70 9.06 8.72
CA ARG A 123 -14.77 10.50 8.98
C ARG A 123 -15.97 10.71 9.82
N ILE A 124 -15.81 11.32 10.98
CA ILE A 124 -16.89 11.56 11.92
C ILE A 124 -17.03 13.04 12.20
N ILE A 125 -18.20 13.44 12.66
CA ILE A 125 -18.47 14.80 13.10
C ILE A 125 -17.93 14.95 14.51
N TYR A 126 -17.01 15.90 14.71
CA TYR A 126 -16.56 16.34 16.03
C TYR A 126 -17.23 17.64 16.39
N TYR A 127 -17.53 17.83 17.65
CA TYR A 127 -18.10 19.08 18.13
C TYR A 127 -17.47 19.54 19.45
N SER A 128 -17.51 20.83 19.71
CA SER A 128 -17.17 21.40 21.01
C SER A 128 -18.41 21.38 21.92
N PRO A 129 -18.37 20.68 23.06
CA PRO A 129 -19.51 20.62 23.98
C PRO A 129 -19.83 21.99 24.61
N GLU A 130 -18.90 22.94 24.58
CA GLU A 130 -19.13 24.32 25.03
C GLU A 130 -19.97 25.15 24.06
N ARG A 131 -20.04 24.73 22.78
CA ARG A 131 -20.69 25.49 21.69
C ARG A 131 -21.90 24.81 21.08
N VAL A 132 -21.98 23.49 21.21
CA VAL A 132 -23.02 22.66 20.61
C VAL A 132 -23.40 21.60 21.62
N THR A 133 -24.68 21.44 21.84
CA THR A 133 -25.20 20.40 22.76
C THR A 133 -25.38 19.08 22.02
N GLY A 134 -25.33 17.97 22.76
CA GLY A 134 -25.67 16.66 22.21
C GLY A 134 -27.09 16.58 21.65
N ALA A 135 -28.02 17.35 22.21
CA ALA A 135 -29.39 17.43 21.72
C ALA A 135 -29.51 18.07 20.34
N GLU A 136 -28.68 19.11 20.05
CA GLU A 136 -28.61 19.72 18.71
C GLU A 136 -28.10 18.75 17.64
N LEU A 137 -27.33 17.72 18.04
CA LEU A 137 -26.74 16.73 17.16
C LEU A 137 -27.52 15.43 17.08
N SER A 138 -28.61 15.30 17.84
CA SER A 138 -29.44 14.09 17.81
C SER A 138 -29.95 13.84 16.38
N GLY A 139 -29.69 12.65 15.84
CA GLY A 139 -30.05 12.30 14.48
C GLY A 139 -29.28 13.02 13.38
N MET A 140 -28.17 13.72 13.72
CA MET A 140 -27.36 14.43 12.76
C MET A 140 -26.72 13.48 11.73
N THR A 141 -26.88 13.83 10.47
CA THR A 141 -26.18 13.20 9.34
C THR A 141 -25.21 14.21 8.67
N TYR A 142 -24.41 13.74 7.72
CA TYR A 142 -23.56 14.65 6.94
C TYR A 142 -24.39 15.66 6.14
N GLU A 143 -25.50 15.23 5.58
CA GLU A 143 -26.44 16.08 4.85
C GLU A 143 -27.06 17.15 5.76
N GLY A 144 -27.31 16.81 7.02
CA GLY A 144 -27.80 17.74 8.03
C GLY A 144 -26.86 18.89 8.34
N LEU A 145 -25.57 18.79 7.99
CA LEU A 145 -24.61 19.89 8.09
C LEU A 145 -24.89 21.03 7.10
N ALA A 146 -25.69 20.78 6.06
CA ALA A 146 -26.12 21.81 5.10
C ALA A 146 -27.23 22.72 5.64
N ASP A 147 -27.83 22.40 6.80
CA ASP A 147 -28.85 23.24 7.45
C ASP A 147 -28.28 24.64 7.73
N PRO A 148 -29.00 25.72 7.38
CA PRO A 148 -28.60 27.11 7.62
C PRO A 148 -28.21 27.43 9.07
N LYS A 149 -28.73 26.69 10.07
CA LYS A 149 -28.33 26.86 11.48
C LYS A 149 -26.84 26.65 11.75
N TRP A 150 -26.15 25.91 10.84
CA TRP A 150 -24.71 25.63 10.94
C TRP A 150 -23.85 26.65 10.23
N LYS A 151 -24.44 27.66 9.55
CA LYS A 151 -23.67 28.70 8.84
C LYS A 151 -22.71 29.43 9.79
N GLY A 152 -21.43 29.44 9.43
CA GLY A 152 -20.36 30.03 10.25
C GLY A 152 -19.95 29.22 11.49
N ARG A 153 -20.55 28.04 11.70
CA ARG A 153 -20.23 27.15 12.83
C ARG A 153 -19.47 25.89 12.42
N LEU A 154 -19.26 25.67 11.11
CA LEU A 154 -18.58 24.50 10.59
C LEU A 154 -17.11 24.79 10.31
N VAL A 155 -16.25 23.87 10.70
CA VAL A 155 -14.84 23.83 10.28
C VAL A 155 -14.63 22.53 9.49
N ILE A 156 -14.27 22.65 8.24
CA ILE A 156 -14.04 21.53 7.33
C ILE A 156 -12.60 21.66 6.82
N ARG A 157 -11.89 20.53 6.82
CA ARG A 157 -10.58 20.48 6.17
C ARG A 157 -10.76 20.70 4.67
N ALA A 158 -10.03 21.64 4.10
CA ALA A 158 -9.97 21.80 2.66
C ALA A 158 -9.51 20.49 2.01
N SER A 159 -10.21 20.07 0.96
CA SER A 159 -9.74 18.99 0.08
C SER A 159 -8.58 19.54 -0.74
N SER A 160 -7.41 18.99 -0.57
CA SER A 160 -6.25 19.22 -1.44
C SER A 160 -6.28 18.25 -2.60
#